data_48bc90b1e8305cffbc550c5d5cac8357
#
_entry.id   48bc90b1e8305cffbc550c5d5cac8357
#
_cell.length_a   1.000
_cell.length_b   1.000
_cell.length_c   1.000
_cell.angle_alpha   90.00
_cell.angle_beta   90.00
_cell.angle_gamma   90.00
#
_symmetry.space_group_name_H-M   'P 1'
#
loop_
_entity.id
_entity.type
_entity.pdbx_description
1 polymer ?
#
loop_
_entity_poly.entity_id
_entity_poly.type
_entity_poly.pdbx_seq_one_letter_code
_entity_poly.pdbx_strand_id
1 'polypeptide(L)'
;IHQIDEVTVWGKRPMKEIGVQKTKFDSLALKENIALSMADILTFNSSVFVKSYGRATLSTVAFRGTSPSHTQVTWNGMRINNPMLGMTDFSTIPSYFIDQASLLHGTSSVNETGGGLGGLVKLGTTPQVGEGFHAQYVQGIGSFRTFDEFARFTYGSDRWQVSTRAVYSSSPNDYKYTNHDKKINIYDEEKNIIGQYHPKERNRSGSFKDLHLLQEVYYNTLKGDRFGLNAWYIN
;
A
#
# COMPACT_ATOMS: atom_id res chain seq x y z
N ILE A 1 -2.03 -39.00 -28.23
CA ILE A 1 -0.93 -38.16 -27.71
C ILE A 1 -1.10 -36.82 -28.40
N HIS A 2 -1.64 -35.80 -27.69
CA HIS A 2 -1.67 -34.42 -28.21
C HIS A 2 -0.28 -33.84 -28.00
N GLN A 3 0.41 -33.53 -29.06
CA GLN A 3 1.67 -32.82 -29.07
C GLN A 3 1.34 -31.34 -28.88
N ILE A 4 1.79 -30.73 -27.79
CA ILE A 4 1.69 -29.28 -27.57
C ILE A 4 2.89 -28.66 -28.32
N ASP A 5 2.61 -27.79 -29.29
CA ASP A 5 3.64 -27.07 -30.02
C ASP A 5 4.42 -26.16 -29.06
N GLU A 6 5.74 -26.15 -29.21
CA GLU A 6 6.62 -25.31 -28.40
C GLU A 6 6.35 -23.83 -28.69
N VAL A 7 5.87 -23.11 -27.68
CA VAL A 7 5.69 -21.66 -27.75
C VAL A 7 6.97 -20.97 -27.27
N THR A 8 7.79 -20.54 -28.21
CA THR A 8 9.00 -19.76 -27.89
C THR A 8 8.64 -18.29 -27.73
N VAL A 9 8.62 -17.77 -26.50
CA VAL A 9 8.38 -16.35 -26.22
C VAL A 9 9.68 -15.57 -26.24
N TRP A 10 9.92 -14.79 -27.29
CA TRP A 10 11.06 -13.87 -27.37
C TRP A 10 10.72 -12.55 -26.66
N GLY A 11 11.05 -12.45 -25.38
CA GLY A 11 10.97 -11.19 -24.63
C GLY A 11 12.23 -10.35 -24.82
N LYS A 12 12.21 -9.32 -25.65
CA LYS A 12 13.29 -8.30 -25.64
C LYS A 12 13.01 -7.31 -24.52
N ARG A 13 13.94 -7.17 -23.57
CA ARG A 13 13.89 -6.06 -22.61
C ARG A 13 13.97 -4.74 -23.37
N PRO A 14 13.02 -3.80 -23.14
CA PRO A 14 13.14 -2.46 -23.71
C PRO A 14 14.50 -1.86 -23.36
N MET A 15 15.16 -1.17 -24.29
CA MET A 15 16.50 -0.58 -24.05
C MET A 15 16.52 0.33 -22.80
N LYS A 16 15.40 0.97 -22.47
CA LYS A 16 15.23 1.78 -21.25
C LYS A 16 15.34 0.99 -19.93
N GLU A 17 15.22 -0.33 -19.97
CA GLU A 17 15.31 -1.21 -18.79
C GLU A 17 16.68 -1.92 -18.68
N ILE A 18 17.59 -1.71 -19.64
CA ILE A 18 18.94 -2.29 -19.59
C ILE A 18 19.75 -1.55 -18.50
N GLY A 19 20.27 -2.31 -17.52
CA GLY A 19 21.02 -1.75 -16.39
C GLY A 19 20.16 -1.23 -15.24
N VAL A 20 18.82 -1.30 -15.34
CA VAL A 20 17.89 -0.90 -14.30
C VAL A 20 17.63 -2.07 -13.34
N GLN A 21 17.95 -1.88 -12.06
CA GLN A 21 17.52 -2.82 -11.02
C GLN A 21 16.06 -2.55 -10.69
N LYS A 22 15.18 -3.45 -11.13
CA LYS A 22 13.73 -3.37 -10.93
C LYS A 22 13.24 -4.58 -10.16
N THR A 23 12.53 -4.35 -9.07
CA THR A 23 11.80 -5.37 -8.31
C THR A 23 10.31 -5.21 -8.62
N LYS A 24 9.66 -6.25 -9.13
CA LYS A 24 8.20 -6.29 -9.34
C LYS A 24 7.57 -7.10 -8.21
N PHE A 25 6.42 -6.65 -7.74
CA PHE A 25 5.62 -7.40 -6.78
C PHE A 25 4.63 -8.30 -7.51
N ASP A 26 4.46 -9.49 -6.99
CA ASP A 26 3.41 -10.40 -7.47
C ASP A 26 2.02 -9.82 -7.09
N SER A 27 1.08 -9.97 -8.01
CA SER A 27 -0.31 -9.59 -7.77
C SER A 27 -0.95 -10.37 -6.61
N LEU A 28 -0.51 -11.60 -6.37
CA LEU A 28 -0.94 -12.39 -5.21
C LEU A 28 -0.48 -11.76 -3.90
N ALA A 29 0.78 -11.30 -3.82
CA ALA A 29 1.30 -10.62 -2.63
C ALA A 29 0.51 -9.34 -2.30
N LEU A 30 0.11 -8.58 -3.33
CA LEU A 30 -0.72 -7.37 -3.15
C LEU A 30 -2.12 -7.66 -2.62
N LYS A 31 -2.64 -8.88 -2.82
CA LYS A 31 -3.99 -9.31 -2.43
C LYS A 31 -3.99 -10.37 -1.33
N GLU A 32 -2.86 -10.59 -0.68
CA GLU A 32 -2.72 -11.62 0.35
C GLU A 32 -3.63 -11.38 1.56
N ASN A 33 -3.67 -10.14 2.03
CA ASN A 33 -4.46 -9.78 3.20
C ASN A 33 -5.00 -8.35 3.06
N ILE A 34 -6.31 -8.18 3.23
CA ILE A 34 -7.00 -6.89 3.15
C ILE A 34 -6.49 -5.86 4.20
N ALA A 35 -6.00 -6.35 5.33
CA ALA A 35 -5.49 -5.49 6.40
C ALA A 35 -4.12 -4.86 6.10
N LEU A 36 -3.44 -5.28 5.01
CA LEU A 36 -2.10 -4.80 4.68
C LEU A 36 -2.17 -3.49 3.88
N SER A 37 -1.31 -2.56 4.29
CA SER A 37 -0.97 -1.36 3.52
C SER A 37 0.19 -1.63 2.57
N MET A 38 0.48 -0.70 1.68
CA MET A 38 1.69 -0.77 0.86
C MET A 38 2.98 -0.72 1.69
N ALA A 39 2.96 -0.13 2.89
CA ALA A 39 4.10 -0.19 3.81
C ALA A 39 4.42 -1.63 4.23
N ASP A 40 3.38 -2.41 4.55
CA ASP A 40 3.54 -3.80 4.95
C ASP A 40 4.04 -4.67 3.79
N ILE A 41 3.45 -4.50 2.60
CA ILE A 41 3.89 -5.21 1.39
C ILE A 41 5.37 -4.93 1.09
N LEU A 42 5.80 -3.68 1.18
CA LEU A 42 7.20 -3.31 0.95
C LEU A 42 8.13 -3.90 2.01
N THR A 43 7.69 -3.95 3.27
CA THR A 43 8.46 -4.55 4.37
C THR A 43 8.69 -6.04 4.17
N PHE A 44 7.65 -6.77 3.79
CA PHE A 44 7.73 -8.24 3.67
C PHE A 44 8.35 -8.71 2.35
N ASN A 45 8.19 -7.95 1.28
CA ASN A 45 8.53 -8.41 -0.07
C ASN A 45 9.68 -7.62 -0.74
N SER A 46 10.40 -6.77 0.01
CA SER A 46 11.51 -6.01 -0.56
C SER A 46 12.64 -5.76 0.44
N SER A 47 13.76 -5.26 -0.08
CA SER A 47 14.94 -4.88 0.72
C SER A 47 14.99 -3.39 1.06
N VAL A 48 13.92 -2.64 0.82
CA VAL A 48 13.87 -1.21 1.18
C VAL A 48 13.63 -1.06 2.68
N PHE A 49 14.16 -0.01 3.25
CA PHE A 49 13.91 0.30 4.64
C PHE A 49 12.55 0.98 4.79
N VAL A 50 11.66 0.37 5.57
CA VAL A 50 10.35 0.94 5.91
C VAL A 50 10.36 1.32 7.38
N LYS A 51 10.15 2.60 7.66
CA LYS A 51 9.96 3.09 9.03
C LYS A 51 8.48 3.26 9.26
N SER A 52 7.92 2.42 10.14
CA SER A 52 6.51 2.45 10.52
C SER A 52 6.36 2.58 12.03
N TYR A 53 5.34 3.30 12.47
CA TYR A 53 5.01 3.48 13.88
C TYR A 53 3.76 2.69 14.30
N GLY A 54 3.30 1.79 13.45
CA GLY A 54 2.14 0.93 13.65
C GLY A 54 1.03 1.17 12.61
N ARG A 55 -0.07 0.45 12.76
CA ARG A 55 -1.19 0.55 11.81
C ARG A 55 -1.85 1.93 11.89
N ALA A 56 -2.24 2.46 10.74
CA ALA A 56 -2.83 3.79 10.56
C ALA A 56 -1.98 4.93 11.13
N THR A 57 -0.66 4.74 11.18
CA THR A 57 0.32 5.78 11.54
C THR A 57 1.33 5.94 10.42
N LEU A 58 2.02 7.08 10.40
CA LEU A 58 2.99 7.42 9.36
C LEU A 58 3.96 6.26 9.07
N SER A 59 4.01 5.86 7.82
CA SER A 59 4.96 4.85 7.32
C SER A 59 5.69 5.38 6.11
N THR A 60 7.01 5.48 6.22
CA THR A 60 7.87 6.05 5.18
C THR A 60 8.86 5.02 4.65
N VAL A 61 9.26 5.18 3.41
CA VAL A 61 10.17 4.27 2.70
C VAL A 61 11.44 4.99 2.30
N ALA A 62 12.58 4.36 2.53
CA ALA A 62 13.89 4.85 2.14
C ALA A 62 14.70 3.75 1.45
N PHE A 63 15.36 4.09 0.34
CA PHE A 63 16.26 3.21 -0.38
C PHE A 63 17.70 3.39 0.10
N ARG A 64 18.38 2.28 0.42
CA ARG A 64 19.85 2.26 0.64
C ARG A 64 20.37 3.39 1.56
N GLY A 65 19.67 3.67 2.65
CA GLY A 65 20.08 4.69 3.62
C GLY A 65 19.85 6.15 3.21
N THR A 66 19.11 6.39 2.11
CA THR A 66 18.68 7.76 1.76
C THR A 66 17.52 8.23 2.62
N SER A 67 17.22 9.53 2.58
CA SER A 67 16.02 10.08 3.25
C SER A 67 14.74 9.63 2.53
N PRO A 68 13.61 9.48 3.24
CA PRO A 68 12.31 9.22 2.63
C PRO A 68 11.88 10.27 1.58
N SER A 69 12.34 11.52 1.72
CA SER A 69 12.10 12.59 0.73
C SER A 69 12.84 12.36 -0.60
N HIS A 70 13.86 11.50 -0.61
CA HIS A 70 14.56 11.10 -1.83
C HIS A 70 13.89 9.90 -2.53
N THR A 71 12.85 9.33 -1.93
CA THR A 71 12.05 8.28 -2.54
C THR A 71 10.88 8.90 -3.30
N GLN A 72 10.88 8.74 -4.61
CA GLN A 72 9.76 9.17 -5.44
C GLN A 72 8.68 8.08 -5.46
N VAL A 73 7.43 8.51 -5.47
CA VAL A 73 6.28 7.60 -5.59
C VAL A 73 5.38 8.09 -6.71
N THR A 74 5.00 7.18 -7.60
CA THR A 74 4.07 7.49 -8.68
C THR A 74 2.87 6.55 -8.66
N TRP A 75 1.70 7.11 -8.94
CA TRP A 75 0.46 6.37 -9.18
C TRP A 75 0.00 6.62 -10.62
N ASN A 76 -0.08 5.54 -11.39
CA ASN A 76 -0.40 5.60 -12.83
C ASN A 76 0.46 6.62 -13.60
N GLY A 77 1.75 6.77 -13.21
CA GLY A 77 2.70 7.72 -13.78
C GLY A 77 2.66 9.13 -13.20
N MET A 78 1.67 9.47 -12.37
CA MET A 78 1.59 10.76 -11.68
C MET A 78 2.30 10.70 -10.32
N ARG A 79 3.11 11.71 -10.02
CA ARG A 79 3.79 11.81 -8.71
C ARG A 79 2.78 12.11 -7.61
N ILE A 80 2.83 11.33 -6.51
CA ILE A 80 1.94 11.45 -5.36
C ILE A 80 2.66 11.82 -4.05
N ASN A 81 3.96 12.15 -4.10
CA ASN A 81 4.64 12.67 -2.93
C ASN A 81 3.98 13.97 -2.44
N ASN A 82 3.82 14.10 -1.13
CA ASN A 82 3.32 15.33 -0.53
C ASN A 82 4.23 16.52 -0.92
N PRO A 83 3.70 17.59 -1.52
CA PRO A 83 4.53 18.69 -2.03
C PRO A 83 5.31 19.44 -0.93
N MET A 84 4.80 19.48 0.30
CA MET A 84 5.47 20.17 1.41
C MET A 84 6.52 19.29 2.10
N LEU A 85 6.22 17.99 2.28
CA LEU A 85 7.10 17.06 3.00
C LEU A 85 8.07 16.32 2.08
N GLY A 86 7.82 16.31 0.78
CA GLY A 86 8.60 15.59 -0.22
C GLY A 86 8.47 14.06 -0.16
N MET A 87 7.75 13.52 0.81
CA MET A 87 7.60 12.07 1.05
C MET A 87 6.14 11.62 0.92
N THR A 88 5.94 10.31 0.88
CA THR A 88 4.61 9.68 0.82
C THR A 88 4.41 8.85 2.08
N ASP A 89 3.22 8.91 2.64
CA ASP A 89 2.79 7.99 3.70
C ASP A 89 2.23 6.71 3.08
N PHE A 90 2.97 5.63 3.21
CA PHE A 90 2.58 4.33 2.66
C PHE A 90 1.55 3.57 3.51
N SER A 91 1.28 4.02 4.74
CA SER A 91 0.21 3.46 5.57
C SER A 91 -1.18 3.79 5.02
N THR A 92 -1.28 4.91 4.30
CA THR A 92 -2.54 5.38 3.69
C THR A 92 -2.81 4.79 2.31
N ILE A 93 -1.99 3.85 1.85
CA ILE A 93 -2.17 3.21 0.54
C ILE A 93 -2.58 1.76 0.76
N PRO A 94 -3.88 1.42 0.65
CA PRO A 94 -4.35 0.04 0.79
C PRO A 94 -3.77 -0.85 -0.31
N SER A 95 -3.19 -2.00 0.06
CA SER A 95 -2.60 -2.92 -0.92
C SER A 95 -3.63 -3.42 -1.94
N TYR A 96 -4.88 -3.60 -1.51
CA TYR A 96 -6.00 -4.03 -2.35
C TYR A 96 -6.40 -3.04 -3.46
N PHE A 97 -6.02 -1.76 -3.32
CA PHE A 97 -6.23 -0.79 -4.41
C PHE A 97 -5.22 -0.96 -5.54
N ILE A 98 -4.05 -1.50 -5.25
CA ILE A 98 -2.94 -1.58 -6.19
C ILE A 98 -3.01 -2.90 -6.97
N ASP A 99 -2.99 -2.83 -8.29
CA ASP A 99 -2.94 -4.01 -9.17
C ASP A 99 -1.51 -4.34 -9.58
N GLN A 100 -0.63 -3.34 -9.63
CA GLN A 100 0.78 -3.50 -9.98
C GLN A 100 1.64 -2.60 -9.12
N ALA A 101 2.71 -3.15 -8.58
CA ALA A 101 3.71 -2.37 -7.87
C ALA A 101 5.13 -2.78 -8.33
N SER A 102 6.02 -1.81 -8.41
CA SER A 102 7.43 -2.09 -8.70
C SER A 102 8.34 -1.04 -8.09
N LEU A 103 9.55 -1.47 -7.75
CA LEU A 103 10.64 -0.63 -7.25
C LEU A 103 11.70 -0.48 -8.33
N LEU A 104 12.15 0.75 -8.56
CA LEU A 104 13.34 1.05 -9.35
C LEU A 104 14.39 1.61 -8.41
N HIS A 105 15.55 0.98 -8.38
CA HIS A 105 16.61 1.31 -7.44
C HIS A 105 17.61 2.32 -8.02
N GLY A 106 17.98 3.33 -7.23
CA GLY A 106 19.05 4.28 -7.53
C GLY A 106 18.80 5.09 -8.80
N THR A 107 19.84 5.27 -9.59
CA THR A 107 19.83 6.05 -10.84
C THR A 107 18.88 5.54 -11.91
N SER A 108 18.34 4.34 -11.74
CA SER A 108 17.30 3.77 -12.61
C SER A 108 16.04 4.62 -12.67
N SER A 109 15.82 5.48 -11.69
CA SER A 109 14.68 6.41 -11.62
C SER A 109 14.89 7.68 -12.47
N VAL A 110 16.09 7.96 -12.95
CA VAL A 110 16.43 9.20 -13.68
C VAL A 110 15.66 9.34 -15.00
N ASN A 111 15.36 8.22 -15.66
CA ASN A 111 14.57 8.23 -16.90
C ASN A 111 13.07 8.43 -16.70
N GLU A 112 12.64 8.53 -15.44
CA GLU A 112 11.24 8.79 -15.09
C GLU A 112 11.08 10.24 -14.64
N THR A 113 9.93 10.82 -14.89
CA THR A 113 9.63 12.23 -14.60
C THR A 113 9.94 12.58 -13.14
N GLY A 114 11.00 13.36 -12.93
CA GLY A 114 11.32 13.93 -11.61
C GLY A 114 12.34 13.20 -10.75
N GLY A 115 13.00 12.14 -11.27
CA GLY A 115 14.12 11.39 -10.67
C GLY A 115 14.33 11.44 -9.16
N GLY A 116 14.04 10.37 -8.43
CA GLY A 116 14.42 10.24 -7.02
C GLY A 116 15.88 9.78 -6.87
N LEU A 117 16.70 10.46 -6.07
CA LEU A 117 18.07 10.04 -5.80
C LEU A 117 18.14 8.66 -5.12
N GLY A 118 17.16 8.34 -4.28
CA GLY A 118 17.09 7.04 -3.58
C GLY A 118 16.52 5.94 -4.45
N GLY A 119 15.43 6.22 -5.12
CA GLY A 119 14.69 5.27 -5.95
C GLY A 119 13.26 5.72 -6.22
N LEU A 120 12.53 4.87 -6.93
CA LEU A 120 11.15 5.14 -7.34
C LEU A 120 10.26 3.94 -7.00
N VAL A 121 9.13 4.20 -6.35
CA VAL A 121 8.03 3.26 -6.18
C VAL A 121 6.96 3.58 -7.22
N LYS A 122 6.70 2.64 -8.12
CA LYS A 122 5.63 2.75 -9.12
C LYS A 122 4.43 1.94 -8.66
N LEU A 123 3.29 2.58 -8.55
CA LEU A 123 2.00 1.98 -8.23
C LEU A 123 1.06 2.10 -9.43
N GLY A 124 0.39 1.04 -9.76
CA GLY A 124 -0.57 0.98 -10.86
C GLY A 124 -1.90 0.41 -10.40
N THR A 125 -2.98 1.06 -10.81
CA THR A 125 -4.36 0.64 -10.53
C THR A 125 -5.13 0.39 -11.83
N THR A 126 -4.42 0.21 -12.96
CA THR A 126 -5.07 0.01 -14.26
C THR A 126 -5.98 -1.21 -14.21
N PRO A 127 -7.29 -1.05 -14.31
CA PRO A 127 -8.21 -2.16 -14.25
C PRO A 127 -8.06 -3.02 -15.50
N GLN A 128 -7.83 -4.31 -15.30
CA GLN A 128 -8.11 -5.29 -16.33
C GLN A 128 -9.59 -5.64 -16.18
N VAL A 129 -10.43 -5.03 -17.00
CA VAL A 129 -11.87 -5.22 -16.94
C VAL A 129 -12.24 -6.20 -18.04
N GLY A 130 -12.78 -7.36 -17.65
CA GLY A 130 -13.44 -8.28 -18.58
C GLY A 130 -14.75 -7.68 -19.09
N GLU A 131 -15.33 -8.28 -20.10
CA GLU A 131 -16.65 -7.87 -20.61
C GLU A 131 -17.74 -8.04 -19.54
N GLY A 132 -18.67 -7.09 -19.50
CA GLY A 132 -19.80 -7.11 -18.59
C GLY A 132 -19.52 -6.54 -17.21
N PHE A 133 -20.38 -6.85 -16.27
CA PHE A 133 -20.31 -6.36 -14.89
C PHE A 133 -19.70 -7.43 -13.96
N HIS A 134 -18.76 -7.02 -13.15
CA HIS A 134 -18.16 -7.87 -12.11
C HIS A 134 -18.16 -7.14 -10.78
N ALA A 135 -18.43 -7.86 -9.71
CA ALA A 135 -18.39 -7.37 -8.34
C ALA A 135 -17.51 -8.27 -7.47
N GLN A 136 -16.75 -7.67 -6.58
CA GLN A 136 -15.93 -8.34 -5.58
C GLN A 136 -16.15 -7.67 -4.25
N TYR A 137 -16.35 -8.45 -3.20
CA TYR A 137 -16.39 -7.98 -1.83
C TYR A 137 -15.47 -8.86 -0.97
N VAL A 138 -14.70 -8.23 -0.09
CA VAL A 138 -13.81 -8.92 0.85
C VAL A 138 -13.97 -8.26 2.21
N GLN A 139 -14.12 -9.07 3.25
CA GLN A 139 -14.20 -8.63 4.63
C GLN A 139 -13.10 -9.27 5.45
N GLY A 140 -12.42 -8.47 6.25
CA GLY A 140 -11.45 -8.88 7.26
C GLY A 140 -11.92 -8.53 8.66
N ILE A 141 -11.75 -9.46 9.60
CA ILE A 141 -12.01 -9.25 11.01
C ILE A 141 -10.72 -9.54 11.78
N GLY A 142 -10.28 -8.58 12.58
CA GLY A 142 -9.02 -8.67 13.32
C GLY A 142 -9.19 -8.45 14.82
N SER A 143 -8.08 -8.59 15.54
CA SER A 143 -8.00 -8.31 16.97
C SER A 143 -8.41 -6.89 17.30
N PHE A 144 -8.82 -6.64 18.53
CA PHE A 144 -9.22 -5.32 19.05
C PHE A 144 -10.38 -4.69 18.27
N ARG A 145 -11.32 -5.54 17.82
CA ARG A 145 -12.52 -5.14 17.06
C ARG A 145 -12.15 -4.39 15.76
N THR A 146 -11.15 -4.89 15.06
CA THR A 146 -10.75 -4.36 13.76
C THR A 146 -11.65 -4.95 12.68
N PHE A 147 -12.17 -4.08 11.82
CA PHE A 147 -12.95 -4.43 10.65
C PHE A 147 -12.31 -3.78 9.43
N ASP A 148 -12.07 -4.59 8.40
CA ASP A 148 -11.54 -4.17 7.12
C ASP A 148 -12.50 -4.63 6.03
N GLU A 149 -12.95 -3.72 5.20
CA GLU A 149 -13.90 -4.00 4.12
C GLU A 149 -13.36 -3.47 2.80
N PHE A 150 -13.45 -4.27 1.76
CA PHE A 150 -13.12 -3.92 0.40
C PHE A 150 -14.26 -4.28 -0.53
N ALA A 151 -14.67 -3.34 -1.37
CA ALA A 151 -15.62 -3.55 -2.45
C ALA A 151 -15.01 -3.06 -3.76
N ARG A 152 -15.18 -3.82 -4.83
CA ARG A 152 -14.81 -3.47 -6.19
C ARG A 152 -15.96 -3.78 -7.13
N PHE A 153 -16.34 -2.81 -7.94
CA PHE A 153 -17.30 -2.95 -9.01
C PHE A 153 -16.61 -2.56 -10.32
N THR A 154 -16.69 -3.41 -11.32
CA THR A 154 -16.12 -3.14 -12.63
C THR A 154 -17.16 -3.39 -13.72
N TYR A 155 -17.10 -2.56 -14.75
CA TYR A 155 -17.87 -2.73 -15.96
C TYR A 155 -16.96 -2.57 -17.17
N GLY A 156 -17.00 -3.52 -18.08
CA GLY A 156 -16.23 -3.52 -19.32
C GLY A 156 -17.11 -3.75 -20.54
N SER A 157 -16.81 -2.96 -21.58
CA SER A 157 -17.32 -3.16 -22.95
C SER A 157 -16.20 -2.83 -23.93
N ASP A 158 -16.44 -2.98 -25.23
CA ASP A 158 -15.48 -2.70 -26.29
C ASP A 158 -14.83 -1.31 -26.16
N ARG A 159 -15.60 -0.33 -25.67
CA ARG A 159 -15.14 1.07 -25.57
C ARG A 159 -14.97 1.58 -24.18
N TRP A 160 -15.76 1.10 -23.22
CA TRP A 160 -15.79 1.61 -21.85
C TRP A 160 -15.20 0.62 -20.88
N GLN A 161 -14.38 1.11 -19.98
CA GLN A 161 -13.91 0.40 -18.81
C GLN A 161 -14.11 1.27 -17.59
N VAL A 162 -14.87 0.79 -16.63
CA VAL A 162 -15.17 1.50 -15.38
C VAL A 162 -14.77 0.62 -14.20
N SER A 163 -14.11 1.20 -13.22
CA SER A 163 -13.75 0.53 -11.98
C SER A 163 -14.01 1.46 -10.80
N THR A 164 -14.83 1.00 -9.87
CA THR A 164 -15.07 1.67 -8.58
C THR A 164 -14.53 0.77 -7.49
N ARG A 165 -13.69 1.29 -6.61
CA ARG A 165 -13.13 0.57 -5.46
C ARG A 165 -13.37 1.37 -4.20
N ALA A 166 -13.73 0.67 -3.13
CA ALA A 166 -13.87 1.23 -1.80
C ALA A 166 -13.09 0.37 -0.80
N VAL A 167 -12.38 0.99 0.12
CA VAL A 167 -11.80 0.37 1.32
C VAL A 167 -12.32 1.14 2.52
N TYR A 168 -12.81 0.43 3.51
CA TYR A 168 -13.13 0.98 4.81
C TYR A 168 -12.43 0.15 5.88
N SER A 169 -11.69 0.81 6.76
CA SER A 169 -11.02 0.19 7.89
C SER A 169 -11.36 0.91 9.18
N SER A 170 -11.64 0.18 10.24
CA SER A 170 -11.88 0.78 11.54
C SER A 170 -11.44 -0.12 12.68
N SER A 171 -10.92 0.48 13.74
CA SER A 171 -10.59 -0.22 14.97
C SER A 171 -10.55 0.73 16.15
N PRO A 172 -11.08 0.35 17.32
CA PRO A 172 -10.77 1.01 18.58
C PRO A 172 -9.30 0.85 18.98
N ASN A 173 -8.65 -0.22 18.53
CA ASN A 173 -7.24 -0.54 18.77
C ASN A 173 -6.85 -0.41 20.26
N ASP A 174 -7.76 -0.87 21.13
CA ASP A 174 -7.74 -0.67 22.58
C ASP A 174 -7.02 -1.81 23.35
N TYR A 175 -5.89 -2.25 22.81
CA TYR A 175 -5.09 -3.35 23.41
C TYR A 175 -4.58 -2.97 24.82
N LYS A 176 -4.39 -4.02 25.62
CA LYS A 176 -3.73 -3.89 26.93
C LYS A 176 -2.24 -4.06 26.78
N TYR A 177 -1.48 -3.24 27.47
CA TYR A 177 -0.01 -3.31 27.50
C TYR A 177 0.51 -3.07 28.91
N THR A 178 1.75 -3.54 29.19
CA THR A 178 2.44 -3.21 30.42
C THR A 178 3.20 -1.90 30.19
N ASN A 179 2.86 -0.87 30.97
CA ASN A 179 3.53 0.41 30.88
C ASN A 179 4.86 0.37 31.65
N HIS A 180 5.96 0.15 30.92
CA HIS A 180 7.31 0.06 31.50
C HIS A 180 7.86 1.42 31.95
N ASP A 181 7.29 2.52 31.50
CA ASP A 181 7.72 3.88 31.91
C ASP A 181 7.11 4.28 33.26
N LYS A 182 6.08 3.55 33.70
CA LYS A 182 5.40 3.82 34.97
C LYS A 182 5.67 2.73 35.98
N LYS A 183 6.12 3.12 37.17
CA LYS A 183 6.31 2.24 38.31
C LYS A 183 5.33 2.59 39.41
N ILE A 184 4.64 1.60 39.95
CA ILE A 184 3.74 1.76 41.09
C ILE A 184 4.36 1.02 42.26
N ASN A 185 4.52 1.74 43.39
CA ASN A 185 5.06 1.20 44.61
C ASN A 185 4.00 0.35 45.32
N ILE A 186 4.45 -0.77 45.86
CA ILE A 186 3.67 -1.62 46.76
C ILE A 186 4.13 -1.26 48.18
N TYR A 187 3.17 -0.96 49.04
CA TYR A 187 3.42 -0.58 50.45
C TYR A 187 2.95 -1.66 51.36
N ASP A 188 3.65 -1.82 52.52
CA ASP A 188 3.19 -2.59 53.64
C ASP A 188 2.18 -1.82 54.53
N GLU A 189 1.73 -2.43 55.61
CA GLU A 189 0.79 -1.78 56.59
C GLU A 189 1.45 -0.56 57.25
N GLU A 190 2.77 -0.53 57.35
CA GLU A 190 3.55 0.55 57.96
C GLU A 190 3.92 1.66 56.93
N LYS A 191 3.43 1.57 55.66
CA LYS A 191 3.73 2.43 54.54
C LYS A 191 5.17 2.41 54.02
N ASN A 192 5.92 1.35 54.32
CA ASN A 192 7.21 1.15 53.70
C ASN A 192 7.05 0.53 52.30
N ILE A 193 7.93 0.90 51.37
CA ILE A 193 7.93 0.34 50.00
C ILE A 193 8.51 -1.07 50.09
N ILE A 194 7.68 -2.10 49.82
CA ILE A 194 8.08 -3.48 49.79
C ILE A 194 8.28 -4.03 48.38
N GLY A 195 7.91 -3.29 47.36
CA GLY A 195 8.10 -3.70 45.98
C GLY A 195 7.62 -2.63 44.98
N GLN A 196 7.87 -2.92 43.71
CA GLN A 196 7.39 -2.09 42.61
C GLN A 196 6.90 -2.99 41.47
N TYR A 197 5.87 -2.55 40.75
CA TYR A 197 5.41 -3.19 39.53
C TYR A 197 5.07 -2.20 38.45
N HIS A 198 5.09 -2.67 37.19
CA HIS A 198 4.64 -1.92 36.04
C HIS A 198 3.15 -2.18 35.82
N PRO A 199 2.31 -1.14 35.80
CA PRO A 199 0.88 -1.32 35.66
C PRO A 199 0.49 -1.79 34.25
N LYS A 200 -0.56 -2.61 34.15
CA LYS A 200 -1.23 -2.89 32.90
C LYS A 200 -2.19 -1.76 32.58
N GLU A 201 -1.99 -1.13 31.45
CA GLU A 201 -2.84 -0.04 30.95
C GLU A 201 -3.51 -0.46 29.63
N ARG A 202 -4.49 0.30 29.20
CA ARG A 202 -5.17 0.09 27.91
C ARG A 202 -4.84 1.27 27.01
N ASN A 203 -4.50 0.97 25.75
CA ASN A 203 -4.35 2.02 24.74
C ASN A 203 -5.69 2.73 24.54
N ARG A 204 -5.72 4.04 24.73
CA ARG A 204 -6.94 4.86 24.58
C ARG A 204 -6.88 5.80 23.37
N SER A 205 -5.71 5.92 22.74
CA SER A 205 -5.46 6.90 21.67
C SER A 205 -5.14 6.21 20.32
N GLY A 206 -5.38 4.91 20.22
CA GLY A 206 -5.05 4.14 19.02
C GLY A 206 -6.21 3.90 18.06
N SER A 207 -7.39 4.45 18.34
CA SER A 207 -8.56 4.25 17.47
C SER A 207 -8.36 4.94 16.12
N PHE A 208 -8.79 4.30 15.05
CA PHE A 208 -8.76 4.87 13.71
C PHE A 208 -10.00 4.49 12.92
N LYS A 209 -10.30 5.32 11.94
CA LYS A 209 -11.23 5.06 10.84
C LYS A 209 -10.58 5.58 9.58
N ASP A 210 -10.66 4.82 8.52
CA ASP A 210 -10.01 5.10 7.26
C ASP A 210 -10.95 4.71 6.11
N LEU A 211 -11.19 5.65 5.20
CA LEU A 211 -12.06 5.45 4.04
C LEU A 211 -11.34 5.88 2.78
N HIS A 212 -11.21 4.97 1.84
CA HIS A 212 -10.69 5.23 0.51
C HIS A 212 -11.74 4.92 -0.55
N LEU A 213 -11.89 5.82 -1.50
CA LEU A 213 -12.71 5.62 -2.69
C LEU A 213 -11.88 5.90 -3.93
N LEU A 214 -11.82 4.95 -4.84
CA LEU A 214 -11.12 5.09 -6.12
C LEU A 214 -12.13 4.87 -7.24
N GLN A 215 -12.26 5.88 -8.11
CA GLN A 215 -13.06 5.82 -9.33
C GLN A 215 -12.14 5.94 -10.54
N GLU A 216 -12.27 5.00 -11.46
CA GLU A 216 -11.52 4.99 -12.71
C GLU A 216 -12.49 4.78 -13.87
N VAL A 217 -12.39 5.61 -14.89
CA VAL A 217 -13.18 5.51 -16.12
C VAL A 217 -12.27 5.66 -17.31
N TYR A 218 -12.32 4.72 -18.24
CA TYR A 218 -11.55 4.76 -19.47
C TYR A 218 -12.47 4.62 -20.68
N TYR A 219 -12.19 5.39 -21.71
CA TYR A 219 -12.86 5.32 -23.00
C TYR A 219 -11.84 5.09 -24.12
N ASN A 220 -12.05 4.04 -24.90
CA ASN A 220 -11.23 3.72 -26.07
C ASN A 220 -11.93 4.16 -27.34
N THR A 221 -11.28 4.99 -28.15
CA THR A 221 -11.82 5.39 -29.45
C THR A 221 -11.62 4.29 -30.50
N LEU A 222 -12.37 4.38 -31.60
CA LEU A 222 -12.17 3.50 -32.76
C LEU A 222 -10.79 3.65 -33.42
N LYS A 223 -10.13 4.80 -33.22
CA LYS A 223 -8.79 5.09 -33.75
C LYS A 223 -7.66 4.56 -32.87
N GLY A 224 -7.98 3.96 -31.71
CA GLY A 224 -7.00 3.41 -30.78
C GLY A 224 -6.54 4.39 -29.70
N ASP A 225 -7.07 5.61 -29.63
CA ASP A 225 -6.80 6.53 -28.53
C ASP A 225 -7.55 6.10 -27.28
N ARG A 226 -6.93 6.31 -26.12
CA ARG A 226 -7.52 6.01 -24.82
C ARG A 226 -7.56 7.26 -23.95
N PHE A 227 -8.76 7.62 -23.51
CA PHE A 227 -8.99 8.67 -22.53
C PHE A 227 -9.26 8.03 -21.16
N GLY A 228 -8.67 8.59 -20.11
CA GLY A 228 -8.83 8.08 -18.74
C GLY A 228 -9.09 9.21 -17.75
N LEU A 229 -10.05 8.98 -16.85
CA LEU A 229 -10.30 9.82 -15.69
C LEU A 229 -10.13 8.97 -14.44
N ASN A 230 -9.25 9.38 -13.54
CA ASN A 230 -8.97 8.69 -12.29
C ASN A 230 -9.13 9.68 -11.14
N ALA A 231 -9.92 9.32 -10.13
CA ALA A 231 -10.12 10.09 -8.93
C ALA A 231 -9.96 9.19 -7.70
N TRP A 232 -9.13 9.62 -6.76
CA TRP A 232 -8.89 8.92 -5.50
C TRP A 232 -9.17 9.86 -4.32
N TYR A 233 -10.15 9.50 -3.51
CA TYR A 233 -10.51 10.17 -2.27
C TYR A 233 -9.96 9.39 -1.08
N ILE A 234 -9.39 10.10 -0.12
CA ILE A 234 -8.82 9.58 1.14
C ILE A 234 -9.36 10.44 2.28
N ASN A 235 -9.90 9.78 3.32
CA ASN A 235 -10.38 10.43 4.55
C ASN A 235 -9.89 9.68 5.78
#